data_5a7b5c8a1ef7d261421f1518b0e500b6
#
_entry.id   5a7b5c8a1ef7d261421f1518b0e500b6
#
_cell.length_a   1.000
_cell.length_b   1.000
_cell.length_c   1.000
_cell.angle_alpha   90.00
_cell.angle_beta   90.00
_cell.angle_gamma   90.00
#
_symmetry.space_group_name_H-M   'P 1'
#
loop_
_entity.id
_entity.type
_entity.pdbx_description
1 polymer ?
#
loop_
_entity_poly.entity_id
_entity_poly.type
_entity_poly.pdbx_seq_one_letter_code
_entity_poly.pdbx_strand_id
1 'polypeptide(L)'
;MKYFKREMITALAVGVMALSSCSKKADDGPVYVPPVPTGPPTDKGWTFETTPGWADEFTNTGAPLASNWDYDTGGGGWGNRELEYYTNSTNNASVANGILTITAKKESMGGMAYTSSRMVTRGKLDALYGRFEIKAKLPFGKGTWPAIWMLPTDRFYGDWPKSGEIDIMEHVGYDQDMVHFTTHSEAYYFKINTQKTSTKKIDGVSTAFHLYRVDWTPYAIRGYFDDLIVFEFTNEGTGYKAWPFDKRFHLLLNIAVGGDWGGAQGVDDSIWPQKMEVDYVRYYKMVDK
;
A
#
# COMPACT_ATOMS: atom_id res chain seq x y z
N MET A 1 -42.93 39.57 60.70
CA MET A 1 -43.36 40.83 60.04
C MET A 1 -43.12 40.63 58.56
N LYS A 2 -44.13 40.25 57.82
CA LYS A 2 -44.94 41.03 56.85
C LYS A 2 -44.01 41.83 55.90
N TYR A 3 -43.99 41.45 54.59
CA TYR A 3 -44.94 41.86 53.57
C TYR A 3 -44.82 41.02 52.28
N PHE A 4 -45.99 40.62 51.80
CA PHE A 4 -46.28 40.13 50.44
C PHE A 4 -46.11 41.25 49.42
N LYS A 5 -45.55 41.00 48.24
CA LYS A 5 -46.02 41.66 47.02
C LYS A 5 -46.04 40.67 45.85
N ARG A 6 -47.22 40.54 45.29
CA ARG A 6 -47.57 39.93 43.99
C ARG A 6 -47.12 40.88 42.87
N GLU A 7 -46.61 40.39 41.81
CA GLU A 7 -46.84 40.95 40.47
C GLU A 7 -46.50 39.95 39.37
N MET A 8 -47.51 39.65 38.71
CA MET A 8 -47.88 39.64 37.28
C MET A 8 -47.04 38.73 36.36
N ILE A 9 -47.75 37.68 35.96
CA ILE A 9 -47.41 36.79 34.84
C ILE A 9 -47.64 37.55 33.53
N THR A 10 -46.59 37.73 32.74
CA THR A 10 -46.68 38.09 31.32
C THR A 10 -46.32 36.86 30.49
N ALA A 11 -47.33 36.24 29.89
CA ALA A 11 -47.14 35.12 28.98
C ALA A 11 -46.54 35.64 27.65
N LEU A 12 -45.31 35.27 27.37
CA LEU A 12 -44.68 35.47 26.06
C LEU A 12 -44.88 34.22 25.23
N ALA A 13 -45.76 34.29 24.25
CA ALA A 13 -45.95 33.24 23.27
C ALA A 13 -44.72 33.17 22.36
N VAL A 14 -43.86 32.12 22.56
CA VAL A 14 -42.77 31.80 21.63
C VAL A 14 -43.35 30.92 20.54
N GLY A 15 -43.50 31.50 19.35
CA GLY A 15 -43.85 30.77 18.14
C GLY A 15 -42.71 29.80 17.76
N VAL A 16 -43.00 28.48 17.85
CA VAL A 16 -42.11 27.45 17.31
C VAL A 16 -42.24 27.47 15.79
N MET A 17 -41.30 28.12 15.10
CA MET A 17 -41.09 27.87 13.67
C MET A 17 -40.52 26.48 13.49
N ALA A 18 -41.32 25.54 13.01
CA ALA A 18 -40.87 24.25 12.55
C ALA A 18 -40.07 24.46 11.25
N LEU A 19 -38.76 24.50 11.38
CA LEU A 19 -37.86 24.33 10.23
C LEU A 19 -37.98 22.90 9.71
N SER A 20 -38.80 22.75 8.66
CA SER A 20 -38.83 21.50 7.88
C SER A 20 -37.48 21.35 7.17
N SER A 21 -36.59 20.60 7.80
CA SER A 21 -35.35 20.12 7.16
C SER A 21 -35.72 19.07 6.11
N CYS A 22 -35.85 19.50 4.86
CA CYS A 22 -35.81 18.60 3.71
C CYS A 22 -34.39 18.02 3.63
N SER A 23 -34.14 16.90 4.31
CA SER A 23 -33.01 16.03 3.97
C SER A 23 -33.28 15.46 2.59
N LYS A 24 -32.58 15.99 1.56
CA LYS A 24 -32.44 15.29 0.29
C LYS A 24 -31.79 13.95 0.62
N LYS A 25 -32.55 12.85 0.51
CA LYS A 25 -31.96 11.52 0.38
C LYS A 25 -30.97 11.62 -0.78
N ALA A 26 -29.70 11.29 -0.52
CA ALA A 26 -28.78 11.01 -1.59
C ALA A 26 -29.43 9.93 -2.45
N ASP A 27 -29.57 10.20 -3.72
CA ASP A 27 -30.00 9.22 -4.71
C ASP A 27 -28.80 8.28 -4.85
N ASP A 28 -28.82 7.17 -4.10
CA ASP A 28 -27.86 6.09 -4.28
C ASP A 28 -28.17 5.52 -5.68
N GLY A 29 -27.44 6.02 -6.68
CA GLY A 29 -27.47 5.51 -8.02
C GLY A 29 -27.33 3.99 -8.03
N PRO A 30 -27.70 3.29 -9.10
CA PRO A 30 -27.70 1.84 -9.11
C PRO A 30 -26.30 1.32 -8.71
N VAL A 31 -26.29 0.54 -7.62
CA VAL A 31 -25.07 -0.16 -7.19
C VAL A 31 -24.61 -1.04 -8.35
N TYR A 32 -23.44 -0.72 -8.91
CA TYR A 32 -22.86 -1.57 -9.94
C TYR A 32 -22.62 -2.95 -9.35
N VAL A 33 -23.39 -3.93 -9.84
CA VAL A 33 -23.16 -5.35 -9.54
C VAL A 33 -22.37 -5.90 -10.72
N PRO A 34 -21.09 -6.23 -10.53
CA PRO A 34 -20.31 -6.86 -11.58
C PRO A 34 -20.99 -8.16 -12.04
N PRO A 35 -20.96 -8.50 -13.33
CA PRO A 35 -21.47 -9.78 -13.80
C PRO A 35 -20.73 -10.90 -13.06
N VAL A 36 -21.46 -11.91 -12.61
CA VAL A 36 -20.86 -13.10 -11.97
C VAL A 36 -20.06 -13.84 -13.04
N PRO A 37 -18.74 -14.01 -12.87
CA PRO A 37 -17.95 -14.74 -13.84
C PRO A 37 -18.41 -16.20 -13.91
N THR A 38 -18.40 -16.76 -15.11
CA THR A 38 -18.85 -18.15 -15.36
C THR A 38 -17.72 -19.17 -15.22
N GLY A 39 -16.63 -18.82 -14.55
CA GLY A 39 -15.44 -19.66 -14.35
C GLY A 39 -14.14 -18.91 -14.64
N PRO A 40 -12.98 -19.56 -14.48
CA PRO A 40 -11.68 -18.97 -14.75
C PRO A 40 -11.60 -18.43 -16.19
N PRO A 41 -10.94 -17.29 -16.42
CA PRO A 41 -10.70 -16.81 -17.78
C PRO A 41 -9.79 -17.79 -18.54
N THR A 42 -10.09 -18.01 -19.81
CA THR A 42 -9.22 -18.83 -20.66
C THR A 42 -7.90 -18.10 -20.89
N ASP A 43 -6.78 -18.69 -20.49
CA ASP A 43 -5.44 -18.18 -20.77
C ASP A 43 -5.17 -18.28 -22.28
N LYS A 44 -5.14 -17.15 -22.96
CA LYS A 44 -4.86 -17.03 -24.40
C LYS A 44 -3.37 -16.87 -24.70
N GLY A 45 -2.53 -16.93 -23.67
CA GLY A 45 -1.13 -16.57 -23.75
C GLY A 45 -0.92 -15.05 -23.65
N TRP A 46 0.24 -14.69 -23.21
CA TRP A 46 0.63 -13.30 -22.98
C TRP A 46 2.16 -13.19 -23.10
N THR A 47 2.62 -11.96 -23.26
CA THR A 47 4.02 -11.57 -23.15
C THR A 47 4.10 -10.15 -22.58
N PHE A 48 5.28 -9.65 -22.37
CA PHE A 48 5.50 -8.26 -21.95
C PHE A 48 6.33 -7.53 -22.99
N GLU A 49 6.16 -6.22 -23.09
CA GLU A 49 7.06 -5.38 -23.86
C GLU A 49 8.51 -5.62 -23.42
N THR A 50 9.45 -5.54 -24.35
CA THR A 50 10.88 -5.75 -24.05
C THR A 50 11.56 -4.47 -23.55
N THR A 51 10.92 -3.32 -23.78
CA THR A 51 11.36 -2.02 -23.29
C THR A 51 10.37 -1.55 -22.23
N PRO A 52 10.84 -1.01 -21.08
CA PRO A 52 9.94 -0.48 -20.10
C PRO A 52 9.04 0.62 -20.67
N GLY A 53 7.73 0.51 -20.45
CA GLY A 53 6.77 1.57 -20.77
C GLY A 53 6.82 2.71 -19.75
N TRP A 54 7.36 2.44 -18.55
CA TRP A 54 7.69 3.40 -17.52
C TRP A 54 8.89 2.89 -16.71
N ALA A 55 9.81 3.79 -16.35
CA ALA A 55 10.94 3.45 -15.49
C ALA A 55 11.40 4.64 -14.66
N ASP A 56 11.99 4.36 -13.51
CA ASP A 56 12.86 5.29 -12.79
C ASP A 56 14.19 4.57 -12.48
N GLU A 57 15.26 5.05 -13.11
CA GLU A 57 16.63 4.59 -12.94
C GLU A 57 17.38 5.49 -11.94
N PHE A 58 16.66 6.38 -11.25
CA PHE A 58 17.18 7.29 -10.23
C PHE A 58 18.43 8.08 -10.63
N THR A 59 18.45 8.59 -11.85
CA THR A 59 19.62 9.30 -12.44
C THR A 59 19.78 10.73 -11.96
N ASN A 60 18.77 11.29 -11.28
CA ASN A 60 18.84 12.64 -10.68
C ASN A 60 19.58 12.62 -9.34
N THR A 61 19.72 13.79 -8.71
CA THR A 61 20.27 13.93 -7.35
C THR A 61 19.31 14.80 -6.53
N GLY A 62 19.10 14.44 -5.27
CA GLY A 62 18.23 15.15 -4.33
C GLY A 62 16.88 14.45 -4.14
N ALA A 63 15.77 15.16 -4.28
CA ALA A 63 14.44 14.55 -4.15
C ALA A 63 14.14 13.59 -5.32
N PRO A 64 13.43 12.47 -5.08
CA PRO A 64 12.82 11.68 -6.16
C PRO A 64 11.98 12.55 -7.09
N LEU A 65 11.95 12.22 -8.39
CA LEU A 65 11.27 13.02 -9.40
C LEU A 65 9.76 13.07 -9.14
N ALA A 66 9.21 14.27 -8.97
CA ALA A 66 7.77 14.48 -8.76
C ALA A 66 6.90 14.09 -9.98
N SER A 67 7.51 13.92 -11.17
CA SER A 67 6.85 13.33 -12.33
C SER A 67 6.54 11.84 -12.15
N ASN A 68 7.32 11.13 -11.32
CA ASN A 68 7.26 9.69 -11.14
C ASN A 68 6.64 9.31 -9.78
N TRP A 69 6.82 10.15 -8.76
CA TRP A 69 6.48 9.84 -7.39
C TRP A 69 5.66 10.94 -6.72
N ASP A 70 4.79 10.50 -5.83
CA ASP A 70 4.10 11.30 -4.83
C ASP A 70 4.31 10.61 -3.47
N TYR A 71 3.71 11.13 -2.40
CA TYR A 71 3.89 10.63 -1.05
C TYR A 71 2.55 10.51 -0.32
N ASP A 72 2.36 9.42 0.39
CA ASP A 72 1.39 9.35 1.47
C ASP A 72 2.08 9.82 2.75
N THR A 73 1.62 10.91 3.36
CA THR A 73 2.26 11.53 4.53
C THR A 73 1.37 11.47 5.76
N GLY A 74 1.99 11.44 6.93
CA GLY A 74 1.29 11.45 8.20
C GLY A 74 1.66 10.30 9.12
N GLY A 75 1.10 10.31 10.34
CA GLY A 75 1.21 9.27 11.35
C GLY A 75 -0.14 8.62 11.62
N GLY A 76 -0.30 8.02 12.82
CA GLY A 76 -1.58 7.42 13.25
C GLY A 76 -1.64 5.91 13.06
N GLY A 77 -0.52 5.27 12.74
CA GLY A 77 -0.35 3.81 12.75
C GLY A 77 -0.82 3.09 11.50
N TRP A 78 -1.29 3.80 10.46
CA TRP A 78 -1.59 3.29 9.10
C TRP A 78 -2.42 1.99 9.05
N GLY A 79 -3.25 1.75 10.08
CA GLY A 79 -4.08 0.56 10.21
C GLY A 79 -3.41 -0.64 10.86
N ASN A 80 -2.09 -0.59 11.11
CA ASN A 80 -1.27 -1.68 11.66
C ASN A 80 -0.53 -1.30 12.95
N ARG A 81 -0.89 -0.18 13.60
CA ARG A 81 -0.20 0.36 14.80
C ARG A 81 1.28 0.66 14.56
N GLU A 82 1.63 1.08 13.33
CA GLU A 82 2.97 1.50 12.95
C GLU A 82 3.41 2.74 13.76
N LEU A 83 4.71 2.90 13.97
CA LEU A 83 5.27 3.86 14.92
C LEU A 83 5.90 5.10 14.25
N GLU A 84 5.98 5.12 12.91
CA GLU A 84 6.56 6.23 12.16
C GLU A 84 5.53 7.27 11.74
N TYR A 85 6.03 8.46 11.46
CA TYR A 85 5.41 9.49 10.66
C TYR A 85 6.03 9.45 9.26
N TYR A 86 5.26 9.19 8.22
CA TYR A 86 5.73 9.27 6.85
C TYR A 86 5.82 10.72 6.38
N THR A 87 6.97 11.08 5.80
CA THR A 87 7.28 12.41 5.31
C THR A 87 7.57 12.40 3.81
N ASN A 88 7.55 13.58 3.20
CA ASN A 88 8.07 13.84 1.84
C ASN A 88 9.45 14.52 1.86
N SER A 89 10.14 14.46 3.00
CA SER A 89 11.46 15.08 3.17
C SER A 89 12.56 14.27 2.47
N THR A 90 13.54 14.98 1.88
CA THR A 90 14.77 14.36 1.39
C THR A 90 15.60 13.69 2.49
N ASN A 91 15.29 13.96 3.76
CA ASN A 91 15.86 13.25 4.89
C ASN A 91 15.35 11.80 5.00
N ASN A 92 14.18 11.50 4.45
CA ASN A 92 13.57 10.16 4.46
C ASN A 92 13.50 9.51 3.07
N ALA A 93 13.52 10.29 1.97
CA ALA A 93 13.62 9.75 0.61
C ALA A 93 14.52 10.64 -0.23
N SER A 94 15.64 10.12 -0.68
CA SER A 94 16.62 10.86 -1.48
C SER A 94 17.26 10.00 -2.56
N VAL A 95 17.68 10.64 -3.65
CA VAL A 95 18.38 10.01 -4.78
C VAL A 95 19.80 10.52 -4.85
N ALA A 96 20.75 9.63 -4.96
CA ALA A 96 22.17 9.94 -5.20
C ALA A 96 22.87 8.74 -5.87
N ASN A 97 23.77 9.03 -6.81
CA ASN A 97 24.61 8.04 -7.48
C ASN A 97 23.80 6.88 -8.13
N GLY A 98 22.64 7.19 -8.70
CA GLY A 98 21.78 6.18 -9.34
C GLY A 98 20.97 5.34 -8.36
N ILE A 99 20.87 5.70 -7.09
CA ILE A 99 20.18 4.94 -6.06
C ILE A 99 19.15 5.83 -5.35
N LEU A 100 17.90 5.37 -5.27
CA LEU A 100 16.93 5.86 -4.32
C LEU A 100 17.22 5.26 -2.94
N THR A 101 17.26 6.10 -1.91
CA THR A 101 17.38 5.66 -0.51
C THR A 101 16.15 6.11 0.28
N ILE A 102 15.34 5.17 0.74
CA ILE A 102 14.31 5.42 1.75
C ILE A 102 14.95 5.17 3.12
N THR A 103 14.85 6.15 4.02
CA THR A 103 15.50 6.12 5.34
C THR A 103 14.45 6.24 6.45
N ALA A 104 14.35 5.20 7.26
CA ALA A 104 13.62 5.24 8.53
C ALA A 104 14.55 5.68 9.66
N LYS A 105 14.10 6.62 10.49
CA LYS A 105 14.91 7.24 11.53
C LYS A 105 14.18 7.25 12.86
N LYS A 106 14.95 7.15 13.96
CA LYS A 106 14.45 7.45 15.29
C LYS A 106 14.49 8.96 15.53
N GLU A 107 13.46 9.64 15.14
CA GLU A 107 13.25 11.07 15.36
C GLU A 107 11.76 11.36 15.53
N SER A 108 11.40 12.21 16.48
CA SER A 108 9.99 12.50 16.78
C SER A 108 9.40 13.48 15.79
N MET A 109 8.22 13.14 15.22
CA MET A 109 7.42 14.02 14.37
C MET A 109 5.92 13.68 14.49
N GLY A 110 5.08 14.71 14.63
CA GLY A 110 3.62 14.54 14.61
C GLY A 110 3.09 13.60 15.70
N GLY A 111 3.78 13.47 16.84
CA GLY A 111 3.42 12.57 17.92
C GLY A 111 3.91 11.13 17.75
N MET A 112 4.57 10.81 16.63
CA MET A 112 5.22 9.53 16.38
C MET A 112 6.68 9.57 16.80
N ALA A 113 7.27 8.41 17.14
CA ALA A 113 8.65 8.31 17.64
C ALA A 113 9.71 8.14 16.53
N TYR A 114 9.25 7.82 15.32
CA TYR A 114 10.10 7.59 14.16
C TYR A 114 9.59 8.39 12.97
N THR A 115 10.46 8.61 11.99
CA THR A 115 10.10 9.11 10.65
C THR A 115 10.52 8.12 9.59
N SER A 116 9.80 8.10 8.48
CA SER A 116 10.12 7.31 7.29
C SER A 116 9.52 7.97 6.04
N SER A 117 9.54 7.30 4.92
CA SER A 117 8.84 7.73 3.71
C SER A 117 8.00 6.60 3.14
N ARG A 118 6.81 6.96 2.63
CA ARG A 118 5.92 6.12 1.85
C ARG A 118 5.67 6.79 0.51
N MET A 119 6.42 6.33 -0.49
CA MET A 119 6.37 6.84 -1.85
C MET A 119 5.32 6.08 -2.65
N VAL A 120 4.61 6.77 -3.52
CA VAL A 120 3.53 6.19 -4.36
C VAL A 120 3.63 6.65 -5.80
N THR A 121 3.25 5.80 -6.75
CA THR A 121 3.13 6.17 -8.17
C THR A 121 1.71 6.57 -8.56
N ARG A 122 0.79 6.74 -7.62
CA ARG A 122 -0.61 7.07 -7.88
C ARG A 122 -0.73 8.34 -8.74
N GLY A 123 -1.47 8.24 -9.85
CA GLY A 123 -1.61 9.33 -10.84
C GLY A 123 -0.39 9.57 -11.72
N LYS A 124 0.68 8.78 -11.56
CA LYS A 124 1.91 8.83 -12.38
C LYS A 124 2.08 7.52 -13.17
N LEU A 125 1.90 6.39 -12.50
CA LEU A 125 1.83 5.06 -13.09
C LEU A 125 0.68 4.30 -12.41
N ASP A 126 -0.47 4.30 -13.04
CA ASP A 126 -1.65 3.51 -12.65
C ASP A 126 -1.83 2.40 -13.69
N ALA A 127 -1.23 1.25 -13.44
CA ALA A 127 -1.19 0.15 -14.39
C ALA A 127 -2.39 -0.80 -14.25
N LEU A 128 -2.86 -1.31 -15.36
CA LEU A 128 -3.72 -2.49 -15.43
C LEU A 128 -2.94 -3.59 -16.11
N TYR A 129 -2.56 -4.62 -15.31
CA TYR A 129 -1.66 -5.70 -15.72
C TYR A 129 -0.25 -5.24 -16.07
N GLY A 130 0.64 -6.18 -16.26
CA GLY A 130 2.03 -5.92 -16.65
C GLY A 130 3.03 -6.60 -15.73
N ARG A 131 4.30 -6.37 -16.02
CA ARG A 131 5.43 -6.77 -15.20
C ARG A 131 5.98 -5.56 -14.47
N PHE A 132 6.19 -5.69 -13.16
CA PHE A 132 6.96 -4.74 -12.37
C PHE A 132 8.25 -5.42 -11.90
N GLU A 133 9.36 -4.72 -12.08
CA GLU A 133 10.68 -5.12 -11.63
C GLU A 133 11.27 -4.05 -10.74
N ILE A 134 11.61 -4.41 -9.52
CA ILE A 134 12.21 -3.53 -8.53
C ILE A 134 13.49 -4.20 -8.02
N LYS A 135 14.64 -3.56 -8.22
CA LYS A 135 15.91 -4.04 -7.71
C LYS A 135 16.27 -3.26 -6.45
N ALA A 136 16.26 -3.95 -5.31
CA ALA A 136 16.39 -3.31 -4.01
C ALA A 136 17.25 -4.11 -3.04
N LYS A 137 17.83 -3.37 -2.08
CA LYS A 137 18.51 -3.89 -0.89
C LYS A 137 17.74 -3.41 0.34
N LEU A 138 17.40 -4.35 1.23
CA LEU A 138 16.46 -4.12 2.32
C LEU A 138 17.17 -3.67 3.61
N PRO A 139 16.47 -3.00 4.54
CA PRO A 139 16.96 -2.76 5.90
C PRO A 139 17.08 -4.06 6.70
N PHE A 140 17.71 -3.99 7.86
CA PHE A 140 17.85 -5.12 8.79
C PHE A 140 17.41 -4.74 10.20
N GLY A 141 17.18 -5.76 11.02
CA GLY A 141 17.04 -5.63 12.46
C GLY A 141 15.61 -5.39 12.95
N LYS A 142 15.36 -5.74 14.20
CA LYS A 142 14.03 -5.75 14.82
C LYS A 142 13.35 -4.40 14.78
N GLY A 143 12.13 -4.40 14.27
CA GLY A 143 11.31 -3.21 14.14
C GLY A 143 11.27 -2.63 12.73
N THR A 144 12.11 -3.12 11.79
CA THR A 144 11.97 -2.74 10.38
C THR A 144 10.90 -3.59 9.69
N TRP A 145 10.11 -2.94 8.83
CA TRP A 145 9.14 -3.59 7.96
C TRP A 145 9.10 -2.87 6.60
N PRO A 146 10.10 -3.13 5.74
CA PRO A 146 10.06 -2.63 4.37
C PRO A 146 9.02 -3.35 3.53
N ALA A 147 8.41 -2.62 2.59
CA ALA A 147 7.48 -3.17 1.62
C ALA A 147 7.66 -2.54 0.22
N ILE A 148 7.51 -3.40 -0.79
CA ILE A 148 7.32 -3.09 -2.20
C ILE A 148 5.99 -3.71 -2.58
N TRP A 149 4.96 -2.90 -2.81
CA TRP A 149 3.59 -3.37 -2.89
C TRP A 149 2.70 -2.49 -3.74
N MET A 150 1.47 -2.90 -3.97
CA MET A 150 0.54 -2.20 -4.84
C MET A 150 -0.87 -2.11 -4.23
N LEU A 151 -1.47 -0.95 -4.36
CA LEU A 151 -2.87 -0.72 -4.01
C LEU A 151 -3.71 -0.31 -5.23
N PRO A 152 -5.03 -0.62 -5.21
CA PRO A 152 -5.94 -0.18 -6.26
C PRO A 152 -6.02 1.34 -6.30
N THR A 153 -5.96 1.92 -7.51
CA THR A 153 -6.02 3.36 -7.68
C THR A 153 -7.40 3.92 -7.36
N ASP A 154 -8.46 3.25 -7.80
CA ASP A 154 -9.83 3.77 -7.78
C ASP A 154 -10.70 3.17 -6.66
N ARG A 155 -10.23 2.17 -5.94
CA ARG A 155 -11.01 1.39 -4.95
C ARG A 155 -12.38 0.97 -5.47
N PHE A 156 -12.42 0.52 -6.72
CA PHE A 156 -13.64 0.27 -7.48
C PHE A 156 -14.65 -0.66 -6.79
N TYR A 157 -14.17 -1.66 -6.06
CA TYR A 157 -15.00 -2.61 -5.30
C TYR A 157 -15.21 -2.21 -3.84
N GLY A 158 -14.71 -1.06 -3.42
CA GLY A 158 -14.80 -0.52 -2.07
C GLY A 158 -13.46 -0.50 -1.34
N ASP A 159 -13.53 -0.14 -0.05
CA ASP A 159 -12.35 -0.05 0.79
C ASP A 159 -11.68 -1.40 1.02
N TRP A 160 -10.43 -1.33 1.47
CA TRP A 160 -9.62 -2.49 1.79
C TRP A 160 -10.38 -3.52 2.68
N PRO A 161 -10.29 -4.83 2.40
CA PRO A 161 -9.51 -5.49 1.37
C PRO A 161 -10.28 -5.74 0.03
N LYS A 162 -11.46 -5.14 -0.17
CA LYS A 162 -12.39 -5.46 -1.27
C LYS A 162 -11.81 -5.18 -2.66
N SER A 163 -11.02 -4.13 -2.79
CA SER A 163 -10.42 -3.74 -4.06
C SER A 163 -9.03 -4.35 -4.30
N GLY A 164 -8.55 -5.18 -3.36
CA GLY A 164 -7.31 -5.92 -3.49
C GLY A 164 -6.07 -5.20 -2.97
N GLU A 165 -4.97 -5.98 -2.86
CA GLU A 165 -3.61 -5.56 -2.55
C GLU A 165 -2.65 -6.61 -3.10
N ILE A 166 -1.52 -6.20 -3.64
CA ILE A 166 -0.46 -7.08 -4.15
C ILE A 166 0.85 -6.68 -3.48
N ASP A 167 1.39 -7.54 -2.63
CA ASP A 167 2.64 -7.33 -1.94
C ASP A 167 3.73 -8.09 -2.67
N ILE A 168 4.53 -7.35 -3.47
CA ILE A 168 5.61 -7.93 -4.29
C ILE A 168 6.77 -8.37 -3.39
N MET A 169 7.01 -7.64 -2.31
CA MET A 169 8.00 -7.94 -1.31
C MET A 169 7.58 -7.34 0.02
N GLU A 170 7.53 -8.16 1.05
CA GLU A 170 7.52 -7.73 2.43
C GLU A 170 8.59 -8.49 3.21
N HIS A 171 9.21 -7.80 4.17
CA HIS A 171 10.21 -8.37 5.07
C HIS A 171 10.05 -7.76 6.47
N VAL A 172 10.28 -8.55 7.50
CA VAL A 172 10.32 -8.07 8.89
C VAL A 172 11.67 -8.37 9.50
N GLY A 173 12.30 -7.33 10.05
CA GLY A 173 13.69 -7.42 10.47
C GLY A 173 13.99 -8.36 11.64
N TYR A 174 12.96 -8.90 12.33
CA TYR A 174 13.16 -9.96 13.31
C TYR A 174 13.23 -11.37 12.70
N ASP A 175 12.83 -11.53 11.44
CA ASP A 175 12.94 -12.76 10.66
C ASP A 175 13.81 -12.51 9.42
N GLN A 176 15.08 -12.23 9.69
CA GLN A 176 16.05 -11.78 8.69
C GLN A 176 16.16 -12.76 7.53
N ASP A 177 16.23 -12.22 6.30
CA ASP A 177 16.31 -12.95 5.04
C ASP A 177 15.04 -13.75 4.65
N MET A 178 13.97 -13.73 5.45
CA MET A 178 12.70 -14.31 5.06
C MET A 178 11.84 -13.25 4.35
N VAL A 179 11.61 -13.45 3.06
CA VAL A 179 10.84 -12.51 2.21
C VAL A 179 9.49 -13.13 1.87
N HIS A 180 8.46 -12.30 1.90
CA HIS A 180 7.07 -12.69 1.67
C HIS A 180 6.55 -12.06 0.38
N PHE A 181 5.79 -12.84 -0.38
CA PHE A 181 4.91 -12.38 -1.46
C PHE A 181 3.48 -12.69 -1.07
N THR A 182 2.58 -11.70 -1.12
CA THR A 182 1.21 -11.88 -0.64
C THR A 182 0.21 -11.19 -1.57
N THR A 183 -1.03 -11.68 -1.60
CA THR A 183 -2.17 -10.92 -2.15
C THR A 183 -3.31 -10.93 -1.15
N HIS A 184 -4.02 -9.78 -1.07
CA HIS A 184 -5.22 -9.64 -0.26
C HIS A 184 -6.43 -9.29 -1.11
N SER A 185 -7.58 -9.88 -0.75
CA SER A 185 -8.89 -9.59 -1.34
C SER A 185 -10.00 -9.82 -0.31
N GLU A 186 -11.26 -9.51 -0.62
CA GLU A 186 -12.36 -9.71 0.33
C GLU A 186 -12.49 -11.18 0.79
N ALA A 187 -12.22 -12.14 -0.09
CA ALA A 187 -12.25 -13.57 0.23
C ALA A 187 -10.95 -14.08 0.87
N TYR A 188 -9.82 -13.37 0.65
CA TYR A 188 -8.49 -13.84 1.01
C TYR A 188 -7.66 -12.73 1.65
N TYR A 189 -7.67 -12.62 2.99
CA TYR A 189 -6.87 -11.61 3.69
C TYR A 189 -6.48 -12.05 5.11
N PHE A 190 -5.48 -11.40 5.69
CA PHE A 190 -4.81 -11.87 6.91
C PHE A 190 -5.71 -11.93 8.14
N LYS A 191 -6.72 -11.03 8.29
CA LYS A 191 -7.59 -11.01 9.47
C LYS A 191 -8.48 -12.25 9.59
N ILE A 192 -8.66 -13.00 8.50
CA ILE A 192 -9.40 -14.28 8.49
C ILE A 192 -8.48 -15.47 8.12
N ASN A 193 -7.15 -15.26 8.10
CA ASN A 193 -6.12 -16.27 7.79
C ASN A 193 -6.33 -17.00 6.46
N THR A 194 -6.72 -16.27 5.41
CA THR A 194 -6.99 -16.85 4.08
C THR A 194 -6.18 -16.19 2.96
N GLN A 195 -5.32 -15.21 3.29
CA GLN A 195 -4.48 -14.54 2.29
C GLN A 195 -3.69 -15.54 1.46
N LYS A 196 -3.54 -15.26 0.19
CA LYS A 196 -2.64 -16.04 -0.66
C LYS A 196 -1.23 -15.51 -0.43
N THR A 197 -0.37 -16.35 0.13
CA THR A 197 1.00 -15.94 0.50
C THR A 197 2.00 -17.05 0.23
N SER A 198 3.22 -16.66 -0.03
CA SER A 198 4.38 -17.52 -0.09
C SER A 198 5.58 -16.83 0.54
N THR A 199 6.46 -17.61 1.14
CA THR A 199 7.68 -17.13 1.76
C THR A 199 8.90 -17.79 1.14
N LYS A 200 9.99 -17.05 1.06
CA LYS A 200 11.25 -17.53 0.55
C LYS A 200 12.41 -16.97 1.36
N LYS A 201 13.31 -17.86 1.80
CA LYS A 201 14.58 -17.39 2.34
C LYS A 201 15.49 -16.96 1.19
N ILE A 202 16.00 -15.72 1.27
CA ILE A 202 16.96 -15.12 0.35
C ILE A 202 18.12 -14.59 1.17
N ASP A 203 19.25 -15.28 1.14
CA ASP A 203 20.40 -14.89 1.94
C ASP A 203 20.95 -13.53 1.47
N GLY A 204 21.16 -12.63 2.41
CA GLY A 204 21.80 -11.35 2.16
C GLY A 204 20.90 -10.22 1.62
N VAL A 205 19.58 -10.26 1.83
CA VAL A 205 18.67 -9.20 1.39
C VAL A 205 19.06 -7.81 1.87
N SER A 206 19.83 -7.72 2.97
CA SER A 206 20.30 -6.44 3.54
C SER A 206 21.75 -6.09 3.16
N THR A 207 22.46 -6.99 2.45
CA THR A 207 23.87 -6.81 2.07
C THR A 207 24.08 -6.75 0.56
N ALA A 208 23.11 -7.23 -0.22
CA ALA A 208 23.13 -7.22 -1.68
C ALA A 208 21.82 -6.72 -2.26
N PHE A 209 21.85 -6.26 -3.51
CA PHE A 209 20.63 -5.94 -4.26
C PHE A 209 20.06 -7.24 -4.84
N HIS A 210 18.75 -7.41 -4.66
CA HIS A 210 17.96 -8.51 -5.21
C HIS A 210 16.87 -7.97 -6.11
N LEU A 211 16.42 -8.77 -7.07
CA LEU A 211 15.33 -8.45 -7.96
C LEU A 211 14.00 -8.97 -7.40
N TYR A 212 13.08 -8.07 -7.11
CA TYR A 212 11.71 -8.36 -6.72
C TYR A 212 10.80 -8.07 -7.92
N ARG A 213 10.04 -9.08 -8.37
CA ARG A 213 9.24 -8.97 -9.58
C ARG A 213 7.85 -9.54 -9.42
N VAL A 214 6.86 -8.89 -10.01
CA VAL A 214 5.53 -9.43 -10.25
C VAL A 214 5.22 -9.44 -11.74
N ASP A 215 4.71 -10.57 -12.23
CA ASP A 215 4.02 -10.71 -13.52
C ASP A 215 2.52 -10.79 -13.23
N TRP A 216 1.81 -9.74 -13.53
CA TRP A 216 0.38 -9.62 -13.26
C TRP A 216 -0.41 -9.57 -14.56
N THR A 217 -1.30 -10.55 -14.73
CA THR A 217 -2.12 -10.76 -15.92
C THR A 217 -3.58 -10.96 -15.52
N PRO A 218 -4.55 -10.94 -16.42
CA PRO A 218 -5.93 -11.31 -16.09
C PRO A 218 -6.08 -12.77 -15.62
N TYR A 219 -5.08 -13.62 -15.88
CA TYR A 219 -5.12 -15.06 -15.61
C TYR A 219 -4.47 -15.45 -14.29
N ALA A 220 -3.40 -14.76 -13.91
CA ALA A 220 -2.65 -15.05 -12.69
C ALA A 220 -1.79 -13.86 -12.24
N ILE A 221 -1.46 -13.85 -10.96
CA ILE A 221 -0.40 -13.04 -10.36
C ILE A 221 0.74 -14.00 -10.01
N ARG A 222 1.95 -13.72 -10.53
CA ARG A 222 3.15 -14.52 -10.28
C ARG A 222 4.23 -13.65 -9.68
N GLY A 223 4.77 -14.07 -8.54
CA GLY A 223 5.85 -13.40 -7.83
C GLY A 223 7.19 -14.09 -8.05
N TYR A 224 8.26 -13.28 -8.18
CA TYR A 224 9.61 -13.79 -8.41
C TYR A 224 10.60 -13.04 -7.52
N PHE A 225 11.58 -13.79 -6.99
CA PHE A 225 12.76 -13.25 -6.34
C PHE A 225 14.00 -13.76 -7.08
N ASP A 226 14.84 -12.84 -7.59
CA ASP A 226 16.02 -13.17 -8.41
C ASP A 226 15.68 -14.18 -9.54
N ASP A 227 14.61 -13.88 -10.30
CA ASP A 227 14.08 -14.72 -11.38
C ASP A 227 13.54 -16.10 -10.99
N LEU A 228 13.63 -16.48 -9.70
CA LEU A 228 12.99 -17.67 -9.19
C LEU A 228 11.51 -17.39 -8.90
N ILE A 229 10.60 -18.15 -9.53
CA ILE A 229 9.17 -18.08 -9.19
C ILE A 229 8.95 -18.57 -7.77
N VAL A 230 8.31 -17.75 -6.94
CA VAL A 230 8.04 -18.05 -5.54
C VAL A 230 6.56 -18.05 -5.20
N PHE A 231 5.73 -17.43 -6.06
CA PHE A 231 4.31 -17.29 -5.82
C PHE A 231 3.53 -17.41 -7.13
N GLU A 232 2.39 -18.09 -7.06
CA GLU A 232 1.39 -18.07 -8.13
C GLU A 232 0.00 -18.12 -7.52
N PHE A 233 -0.83 -17.17 -7.92
CA PHE A 233 -2.27 -17.17 -7.65
C PHE A 233 -3.02 -17.03 -8.97
N THR A 234 -3.70 -18.11 -9.39
CA THR A 234 -4.48 -18.16 -10.61
C THR A 234 -5.88 -17.60 -10.36
N ASN A 235 -6.40 -16.83 -11.30
CA ASN A 235 -7.77 -16.31 -11.25
C ASN A 235 -8.78 -17.48 -11.29
N GLU A 236 -9.46 -17.68 -10.17
CA GLU A 236 -10.42 -18.79 -9.98
C GLU A 236 -11.74 -18.56 -10.73
N GLY A 237 -11.96 -17.35 -11.27
CA GLY A 237 -13.21 -17.01 -11.96
C GLY A 237 -14.45 -17.00 -11.08
N THR A 238 -14.27 -16.78 -9.77
CA THR A 238 -15.35 -16.80 -8.76
C THR A 238 -15.86 -15.40 -8.41
N GLY A 239 -15.35 -14.37 -9.11
CA GLY A 239 -15.80 -12.99 -8.96
C GLY A 239 -14.82 -12.11 -8.18
N TYR A 240 -15.18 -10.82 -8.09
CA TYR A 240 -14.30 -9.77 -7.55
C TYR A 240 -13.89 -9.97 -6.08
N LYS A 241 -14.69 -10.69 -5.30
CA LYS A 241 -14.33 -10.96 -3.90
C LYS A 241 -13.06 -11.78 -3.77
N ALA A 242 -12.82 -12.70 -4.70
CA ALA A 242 -11.60 -13.50 -4.76
C ALA A 242 -10.55 -12.84 -5.67
N TRP A 243 -10.97 -12.19 -6.77
CA TRP A 243 -10.10 -11.62 -7.78
C TRP A 243 -10.47 -10.16 -8.13
N PRO A 244 -10.12 -9.18 -7.28
CA PRO A 244 -10.34 -7.76 -7.58
C PRO A 244 -9.23 -7.14 -8.45
N PHE A 245 -8.30 -7.94 -8.93
CA PHE A 245 -7.08 -7.56 -9.64
C PHE A 245 -7.32 -7.31 -11.14
N ASP A 246 -8.51 -6.82 -11.50
CA ASP A 246 -8.93 -6.45 -12.85
C ASP A 246 -9.14 -4.94 -13.01
N LYS A 247 -8.61 -4.15 -12.09
CA LYS A 247 -8.62 -2.69 -12.06
C LYS A 247 -7.19 -2.15 -11.98
N ARG A 248 -7.02 -0.84 -12.09
CA ARG A 248 -5.70 -0.21 -12.02
C ARG A 248 -5.15 -0.20 -10.62
N PHE A 249 -3.87 -0.50 -10.51
CA PHE A 249 -3.09 -0.41 -9.30
C PHE A 249 -1.91 0.53 -9.49
N HIS A 250 -1.46 1.14 -8.40
CA HIS A 250 -0.25 1.92 -8.31
C HIS A 250 0.74 1.28 -7.33
N LEU A 251 2.02 1.52 -7.53
CA LEU A 251 3.11 0.99 -6.72
C LEU A 251 3.34 1.86 -5.48
N LEU A 252 3.73 1.22 -4.38
CA LEU A 252 4.16 1.84 -3.13
C LEU A 252 5.51 1.26 -2.70
N LEU A 253 6.37 2.14 -2.14
CA LEU A 253 7.64 1.79 -1.52
C LEU A 253 7.72 2.46 -0.15
N ASN A 254 7.97 1.70 0.92
CA ASN A 254 8.11 2.27 2.26
C ASN A 254 8.97 1.39 3.19
N ILE A 255 9.36 1.96 4.31
CA ILE A 255 9.78 1.23 5.50
C ILE A 255 8.83 1.62 6.61
N ALA A 256 7.98 0.71 7.06
CA ALA A 256 7.25 0.86 8.31
C ALA A 256 8.17 0.56 9.49
N VAL A 257 7.86 1.13 10.66
CA VAL A 257 8.58 0.90 11.90
C VAL A 257 7.64 0.30 12.94
N GLY A 258 7.99 -0.85 13.48
CA GLY A 258 7.17 -1.55 14.44
C GLY A 258 5.88 -2.08 13.83
N GLY A 259 4.73 -1.70 14.39
CA GLY A 259 3.43 -2.20 13.95
C GLY A 259 3.12 -3.61 14.43
N ASP A 260 1.96 -4.11 14.02
CA ASP A 260 1.44 -5.41 14.45
C ASP A 260 2.33 -6.58 14.04
N TRP A 261 2.96 -6.46 12.88
CA TRP A 261 3.86 -7.51 12.35
C TRP A 261 5.33 -7.12 12.49
N GLY A 262 5.79 -6.01 11.94
CA GLY A 262 7.19 -5.59 12.04
C GLY A 262 7.69 -5.44 13.49
N GLY A 263 6.79 -5.07 14.41
CA GLY A 263 7.03 -4.93 15.83
C GLY A 263 6.73 -6.15 16.70
N ALA A 264 6.34 -7.30 16.13
CA ALA A 264 5.88 -8.47 16.89
C ALA A 264 6.92 -9.01 17.89
N GLN A 265 8.21 -8.79 17.63
CA GLN A 265 9.31 -9.12 18.55
C GLN A 265 9.99 -7.87 19.16
N GLY A 266 9.29 -6.73 19.17
CA GLY A 266 9.78 -5.44 19.64
C GLY A 266 10.54 -4.67 18.56
N VAL A 267 10.97 -3.47 18.92
CA VAL A 267 11.79 -2.57 18.11
C VAL A 267 13.11 -2.34 18.81
N ASP A 268 14.21 -2.55 18.11
CA ASP A 268 15.55 -2.26 18.62
C ASP A 268 15.89 -0.79 18.35
N ASP A 269 15.89 0.01 19.38
CA ASP A 269 16.16 1.44 19.30
C ASP A 269 17.61 1.79 18.92
N SER A 270 18.52 0.83 18.97
CA SER A 270 19.96 1.06 18.74
C SER A 270 20.36 0.97 17.26
N ILE A 271 19.49 0.45 16.39
CA ILE A 271 19.85 0.17 14.99
C ILE A 271 19.64 1.33 14.01
N TRP A 272 18.88 2.35 14.44
CA TRP A 272 18.47 3.45 13.54
C TRP A 272 19.61 4.43 13.26
N PRO A 273 19.71 5.00 12.03
CA PRO A 273 18.76 4.89 10.91
C PRO A 273 18.88 3.58 10.13
N GLN A 274 17.75 3.12 9.56
CA GLN A 274 17.69 1.97 8.65
C GLN A 274 17.30 2.42 7.25
N LYS A 275 17.77 1.68 6.22
CA LYS A 275 17.64 2.11 4.84
C LYS A 275 17.16 0.97 3.94
N MET A 276 16.26 1.29 3.02
CA MET A 276 16.00 0.52 1.82
C MET A 276 16.60 1.30 0.64
N GLU A 277 17.49 0.65 -0.11
CA GLU A 277 18.10 1.22 -1.29
C GLU A 277 17.52 0.56 -2.53
N VAL A 278 17.13 1.36 -3.53
CA VAL A 278 16.50 0.91 -4.77
C VAL A 278 17.33 1.37 -5.95
N ASP A 279 17.80 0.41 -6.75
CA ASP A 279 18.61 0.63 -7.94
C ASP A 279 17.74 1.12 -9.12
N TYR A 280 16.62 0.43 -9.35
CA TYR A 280 15.64 0.85 -10.34
C TYR A 280 14.23 0.33 -10.02
N VAL A 281 13.25 0.98 -10.65
CA VAL A 281 11.85 0.52 -10.77
C VAL A 281 11.48 0.56 -12.24
N ARG A 282 11.01 -0.57 -12.79
CA ARG A 282 10.62 -0.71 -14.20
C ARG A 282 9.26 -1.36 -14.33
N TYR A 283 8.45 -0.84 -15.24
CA TYR A 283 7.17 -1.40 -15.62
C TYR A 283 7.17 -1.76 -17.09
N TYR A 284 6.76 -2.97 -17.40
CA TYR A 284 6.60 -3.49 -18.77
C TYR A 284 5.13 -3.81 -19.00
N LYS A 285 4.56 -3.20 -20.01
CA LYS A 285 3.17 -3.42 -20.35
C LYS A 285 2.96 -4.86 -20.83
N MET A 286 1.85 -5.46 -20.38
CA MET A 286 1.37 -6.73 -20.92
C MET A 286 0.91 -6.55 -22.35
N VAL A 287 1.23 -7.54 -23.19
CA VAL A 287 0.77 -7.65 -24.58
C VAL A 287 0.07 -8.99 -24.73
N ASP A 288 -1.18 -8.98 -25.16
CA ASP A 288 -1.90 -10.19 -25.52
C ASP A 288 -1.26 -10.86 -26.74
N LYS A 289 -1.26 -12.20 -26.78
CA LYS A 289 -0.79 -12.99 -27.94
C LYS A 289 -1.92 -13.28 -28.89
#